data_61e9fb268e121d5a88c928b90dceb3f5
#
_entry.id   61e9fb268e121d5a88c928b90dceb3f5
#
_cell.length_a   1.000
_cell.length_b   1.000
_cell.length_c   1.000
_cell.angle_alpha   90.00
_cell.angle_beta   90.00
_cell.angle_gamma   90.00
#
_symmetry.space_group_name_H-M   'P 1'
#
loop_
_entity.id
_entity.type
_entity.pdbx_description
1 polymer ?
#
loop_
_entity_poly.entity_id
_entity_poly.type
_entity_poly.pdbx_seq_one_letter_code
_entity_poly.pdbx_strand_id
1 'polypeptide(L)'
;MGETKLLTYGEVIKSLRQKNRQKHLLLGNGFSMSYDSGIFSYNALSKFLENMENDTLQKLFEIIKTSNFELLMEQLENVAKIAEVFGAEKAVVDKIHQATTTLKESLIEAIKELHPEHVFAVPEEKSKACADFLNEYLAKDGNVFTTNYDLLLYWVLMRNELDRTGDGFGREAEETEEWIEPEDREWSELRWGKNSDTQSIFYIHGALHLFDTGIDVTKEEYTSEHVLLENVKARMERKEYPIFVTAGNGEEKLSHIRHNRYLSHCYDMLSTIEGSLVCFGFGFGPYDEHIIGAINKATKKRKDENGNWHMLNSIYIGVYSENDLKHIQSIEKKFKCKVNLFDAKTVKVWE
;
A
#
# COMPACT_ATOMS: atom_id res chain seq x y z
N MET A 1 -25.39 25.78 -6.42
CA MET A 1 -24.96 24.65 -5.58
C MET A 1 -24.16 25.26 -4.45
N GLY A 2 -24.57 25.05 -3.17
CA GLY A 2 -23.82 25.60 -2.05
C GLY A 2 -22.43 24.95 -1.97
N GLU A 3 -21.42 25.73 -1.66
CA GLU A 3 -20.07 25.21 -1.39
C GLU A 3 -20.16 24.11 -0.33
N THR A 4 -19.74 22.91 -0.66
CA THR A 4 -19.64 21.80 0.29
C THR A 4 -18.52 22.16 1.26
N LYS A 5 -18.85 22.61 2.47
CA LYS A 5 -17.88 22.96 3.49
C LYS A 5 -17.16 21.68 3.93
N LEU A 6 -15.88 21.55 3.57
CA LEU A 6 -15.02 20.48 4.03
C LEU A 6 -14.69 20.67 5.52
N LEU A 7 -14.57 19.56 6.24
CA LEU A 7 -14.02 19.58 7.60
C LEU A 7 -12.51 19.79 7.53
N THR A 8 -11.92 20.35 8.56
CA THR A 8 -10.48 20.26 8.79
C THR A 8 -10.15 18.89 9.41
N TYR A 9 -8.92 18.43 9.24
CA TYR A 9 -8.47 17.19 9.89
C TYR A 9 -8.61 17.25 11.42
N GLY A 10 -8.28 18.40 12.03
CA GLY A 10 -8.47 18.60 13.46
C GLY A 10 -9.93 18.44 13.92
N GLU A 11 -10.89 18.93 13.13
CA GLU A 11 -12.33 18.72 13.41
C GLU A 11 -12.72 17.24 13.29
N VAL A 12 -12.16 16.51 12.31
CA VAL A 12 -12.37 15.07 12.17
C VAL A 12 -11.90 14.33 13.43
N ILE A 13 -10.65 14.52 13.82
CA ILE A 13 -10.07 13.84 14.99
C ILE A 13 -10.83 14.20 16.27
N LYS A 14 -11.16 15.47 16.47
CA LYS A 14 -11.97 15.91 17.60
C LYS A 14 -13.32 15.23 17.65
N SER A 15 -14.02 15.11 16.52
CA SER A 15 -15.30 14.43 16.40
C SER A 15 -15.18 12.94 16.72
N LEU A 16 -14.12 12.26 16.24
CA LEU A 16 -13.89 10.85 16.50
C LEU A 16 -13.56 10.57 17.97
N ARG A 17 -12.75 11.42 18.61
CA ARG A 17 -12.43 11.34 20.04
C ARG A 17 -13.71 11.53 20.90
N GLN A 18 -14.57 12.49 20.57
CA GLN A 18 -15.83 12.72 21.29
C GLN A 18 -16.80 11.55 21.18
N LYS A 19 -16.79 10.83 20.06
CA LYS A 19 -17.63 9.63 19.87
C LYS A 19 -17.05 8.38 20.49
N ASN A 20 -15.85 8.45 21.06
CA ASN A 20 -15.10 7.31 21.61
C ASN A 20 -15.05 6.11 20.65
N ARG A 21 -14.83 6.40 19.36
CA ARG A 21 -14.77 5.38 18.32
C ARG A 21 -13.33 4.97 18.04
N GLN A 22 -13.13 3.68 17.81
CA GLN A 22 -11.90 3.18 17.24
C GLN A 22 -11.65 3.85 15.88
N LYS A 23 -10.42 4.19 15.60
CA LYS A 23 -10.01 4.90 14.40
C LYS A 23 -8.96 4.10 13.66
N HIS A 24 -9.19 3.85 12.39
CA HIS A 24 -8.23 3.23 11.50
C HIS A 24 -7.80 4.23 10.43
N LEU A 25 -6.63 4.01 9.85
CA LEU A 25 -6.07 4.84 8.81
C LEU A 25 -5.86 4.02 7.53
N LEU A 26 -6.26 4.56 6.39
CA LEU A 26 -5.91 4.06 5.07
C LEU A 26 -5.05 5.12 4.36
N LEU A 27 -3.83 4.74 4.02
CA LEU A 27 -2.87 5.55 3.28
C LEU A 27 -2.85 5.14 1.81
N GLY A 28 -2.85 6.14 0.94
CA GLY A 28 -2.61 5.96 -0.49
C GLY A 28 -1.47 6.85 -0.97
N ASN A 29 -1.24 6.91 -2.27
CA ASN A 29 -0.10 7.59 -2.90
C ASN A 29 0.06 9.06 -2.47
N GLY A 30 -1.03 9.76 -2.16
CA GLY A 30 -0.97 11.14 -1.64
C GLY A 30 -0.23 11.28 -0.31
N PHE A 31 -0.07 10.20 0.47
CA PHE A 31 0.79 10.20 1.65
C PHE A 31 2.26 10.39 1.27
N SER A 32 2.75 9.63 0.31
CA SER A 32 4.12 9.74 -0.18
C SER A 32 4.34 11.02 -0.97
N MET A 33 3.37 11.43 -1.80
CA MET A 33 3.41 12.72 -2.51
C MET A 33 3.41 13.93 -1.58
N SER A 34 2.85 13.83 -0.38
CA SER A 34 2.90 14.91 0.62
C SER A 34 4.29 15.05 1.26
N TYR A 35 5.12 14.00 1.21
CA TYR A 35 6.54 14.07 1.58
C TYR A 35 7.34 14.81 0.51
N ASP A 36 7.25 14.35 -0.74
CA ASP A 36 7.87 14.97 -1.90
C ASP A 36 7.09 14.60 -3.18
N SER A 37 6.36 15.58 -3.72
CA SER A 37 5.55 15.37 -4.93
C SER A 37 6.39 15.16 -6.20
N GLY A 38 7.65 15.58 -6.20
CA GLY A 38 8.58 15.39 -7.31
C GLY A 38 9.05 13.95 -7.42
N ILE A 39 9.21 13.27 -6.29
CA ILE A 39 9.73 11.90 -6.22
C ILE A 39 8.62 10.87 -6.43
N PHE A 40 7.46 11.05 -5.79
CA PHE A 40 6.42 10.02 -5.71
C PHE A 40 5.22 10.24 -6.65
N SER A 41 5.28 11.23 -7.56
CA SER A 41 4.20 11.48 -8.52
C SER A 41 4.28 10.57 -9.74
N TYR A 42 3.13 10.28 -10.37
CA TYR A 42 3.11 9.60 -11.67
C TYR A 42 3.94 10.33 -12.74
N ASN A 43 4.05 11.67 -12.67
CA ASN A 43 4.88 12.45 -13.58
C ASN A 43 6.38 12.20 -13.35
N ALA A 44 6.82 11.94 -12.14
CA ALA A 44 8.19 11.56 -11.86
C ALA A 44 8.51 10.19 -12.46
N LEU A 45 7.60 9.23 -12.33
CA LEU A 45 7.68 7.92 -12.98
C LEU A 45 7.72 8.03 -14.52
N SER A 46 6.93 8.94 -15.11
CA SER A 46 6.98 9.20 -16.56
C SER A 46 8.32 9.75 -17.00
N LYS A 47 8.88 10.71 -16.28
CA LYS A 47 10.22 11.26 -16.56
C LYS A 47 11.32 10.20 -16.43
N PHE A 48 11.20 9.32 -15.45
CA PHE A 48 12.10 8.19 -15.31
C PHE A 48 12.08 7.30 -16.58
N LEU A 49 10.87 6.97 -17.08
CA LEU A 49 10.70 6.20 -18.31
C LEU A 49 11.24 6.91 -19.56
N GLU A 50 11.04 8.23 -19.65
CA GLU A 50 11.59 9.03 -20.74
C GLU A 50 13.13 8.97 -20.78
N ASN A 51 13.77 8.84 -19.62
CA ASN A 51 15.22 8.71 -19.50
C ASN A 51 15.71 7.26 -19.68
N MET A 52 14.80 6.27 -19.58
CA MET A 52 15.16 4.89 -19.88
C MET A 52 15.30 4.68 -21.39
N GLU A 53 16.39 4.08 -21.80
CA GLU A 53 16.64 3.68 -23.21
C GLU A 53 15.79 2.47 -23.62
N ASN A 54 14.45 2.55 -23.45
CA ASN A 54 13.53 1.48 -23.83
C ASN A 54 12.42 1.98 -24.77
N ASP A 55 12.76 2.05 -26.05
CA ASP A 55 11.86 2.50 -27.11
C ASP A 55 10.50 1.77 -27.14
N THR A 56 10.48 0.50 -26.76
CA THR A 56 9.25 -0.29 -26.78
C THR A 56 8.27 0.20 -25.72
N LEU A 57 8.74 0.40 -24.47
CA LEU A 57 7.90 0.91 -23.40
C LEU A 57 7.44 2.33 -23.66
N GLN A 58 8.32 3.21 -24.14
CA GLN A 58 7.95 4.58 -24.51
C GLN A 58 6.81 4.59 -25.54
N LYS A 59 6.92 3.82 -26.61
CA LYS A 59 5.87 3.68 -27.64
C LYS A 59 4.56 3.13 -27.07
N LEU A 60 4.61 2.20 -26.11
CA LEU A 60 3.41 1.66 -25.46
C LEU A 60 2.69 2.74 -24.64
N PHE A 61 3.43 3.55 -23.86
CA PHE A 61 2.87 4.70 -23.14
C PHE A 61 2.22 5.73 -24.09
N GLU A 62 2.86 6.02 -25.24
CA GLU A 62 2.32 6.92 -26.27
C GLU A 62 1.04 6.37 -26.91
N ILE A 63 1.01 5.08 -27.23
CA ILE A 63 -0.17 4.42 -27.87
C ILE A 63 -1.35 4.44 -26.93
N ILE A 64 -1.16 4.08 -25.67
CA ILE A 64 -2.21 4.04 -24.65
C ILE A 64 -2.55 5.45 -24.13
N LYS A 65 -1.69 6.43 -24.42
CA LYS A 65 -1.83 7.84 -23.97
C LYS A 65 -2.00 7.97 -22.46
N THR A 66 -1.17 7.27 -21.72
CA THR A 66 -1.18 7.24 -20.27
C THR A 66 0.20 7.40 -19.70
N SER A 67 0.32 7.91 -18.48
CA SER A 67 1.51 7.83 -17.64
C SER A 67 1.31 6.87 -16.46
N ASN A 68 0.19 6.15 -16.44
CA ASN A 68 -0.15 5.23 -15.37
C ASN A 68 0.34 3.82 -15.72
N PHE A 69 1.30 3.32 -14.95
CA PHE A 69 1.89 1.98 -15.10
C PHE A 69 0.86 0.86 -14.91
N GLU A 70 -0.06 1.02 -13.95
CA GLU A 70 -1.10 0.01 -13.68
C GLU A 70 -2.02 -0.14 -14.90
N LEU A 71 -2.42 0.98 -15.49
CA LEU A 71 -3.26 0.96 -16.68
C LEU A 71 -2.53 0.33 -17.86
N LEU A 72 -1.25 0.66 -18.08
CA LEU A 72 -0.48 0.06 -19.16
C LEU A 72 -0.30 -1.44 -18.96
N MET A 73 0.00 -1.91 -17.75
CA MET A 73 0.11 -3.34 -17.45
C MET A 73 -1.20 -4.07 -17.72
N GLU A 74 -2.35 -3.52 -17.29
CA GLU A 74 -3.67 -4.07 -17.57
C GLU A 74 -3.92 -4.20 -19.08
N GLN A 75 -3.61 -3.14 -19.84
CA GLN A 75 -3.79 -3.16 -21.30
C GLN A 75 -2.92 -4.23 -21.96
N LEU A 76 -1.66 -4.39 -21.56
CA LEU A 76 -0.77 -5.42 -22.09
C LEU A 76 -1.29 -6.83 -21.78
N GLU A 77 -1.77 -7.09 -20.58
CA GLU A 77 -2.37 -8.37 -20.22
C GLU A 77 -3.62 -8.66 -21.07
N ASN A 78 -4.49 -7.66 -21.27
CA ASN A 78 -5.67 -7.79 -22.12
C ASN A 78 -5.28 -8.04 -23.59
N VAL A 79 -4.27 -7.34 -24.10
CA VAL A 79 -3.77 -7.53 -25.47
C VAL A 79 -3.20 -8.94 -25.63
N ALA A 80 -2.47 -9.48 -24.64
CA ALA A 80 -1.97 -10.86 -24.69
C ALA A 80 -3.14 -11.87 -24.82
N LYS A 81 -4.16 -11.76 -23.95
CA LYS A 81 -5.37 -12.62 -23.99
C LYS A 81 -6.13 -12.50 -25.33
N ILE A 82 -6.27 -11.27 -25.83
CA ILE A 82 -6.92 -11.01 -27.14
C ILE A 82 -6.10 -11.65 -28.27
N ALA A 83 -4.78 -11.49 -28.28
CA ALA A 83 -3.91 -12.06 -29.29
C ALA A 83 -4.02 -13.59 -29.33
N GLU A 84 -4.09 -14.26 -28.17
CA GLU A 84 -4.32 -15.69 -28.08
C GLU A 84 -5.66 -16.11 -28.71
N VAL A 85 -6.76 -15.39 -28.41
CA VAL A 85 -8.08 -15.66 -28.98
C VAL A 85 -8.09 -15.53 -30.51
N PHE A 86 -7.34 -14.55 -31.05
CA PHE A 86 -7.20 -14.38 -32.50
C PHE A 86 -6.15 -15.30 -33.14
N GLY A 87 -5.58 -16.25 -32.38
CA GLY A 87 -4.64 -17.23 -32.90
C GLY A 87 -3.28 -16.64 -33.28
N ALA A 88 -2.86 -15.58 -32.59
CA ALA A 88 -1.53 -15.01 -32.78
C ALA A 88 -0.43 -16.06 -32.53
N GLU A 89 0.67 -15.95 -33.25
CA GLU A 89 1.84 -16.81 -33.03
C GLU A 89 2.31 -16.67 -31.55
N LYS A 90 2.67 -17.76 -30.94
CA LYS A 90 3.16 -17.81 -29.55
C LYS A 90 4.27 -16.79 -29.30
N ALA A 91 5.16 -16.60 -30.28
CA ALA A 91 6.25 -15.62 -30.19
C ALA A 91 5.77 -14.17 -30.02
N VAL A 92 4.57 -13.83 -30.51
CA VAL A 92 3.97 -12.50 -30.32
C VAL A 92 3.44 -12.35 -28.90
N VAL A 93 2.72 -13.36 -28.42
CA VAL A 93 2.19 -13.40 -27.05
C VAL A 93 3.32 -13.36 -26.01
N ASP A 94 4.37 -14.14 -26.23
CA ASP A 94 5.57 -14.16 -25.37
C ASP A 94 6.26 -12.77 -25.32
N LYS A 95 6.32 -12.05 -26.44
CA LYS A 95 6.85 -10.66 -26.46
C LYS A 95 5.99 -9.68 -25.66
N ILE A 96 4.66 -9.85 -25.68
CA ILE A 96 3.76 -8.98 -24.89
C ILE A 96 3.97 -9.26 -23.39
N HIS A 97 4.05 -10.52 -22.99
CA HIS A 97 4.36 -10.89 -21.60
C HIS A 97 5.74 -10.39 -21.16
N GLN A 98 6.75 -10.46 -22.06
CA GLN A 98 8.06 -9.90 -21.77
C GLN A 98 8.01 -8.38 -21.57
N ALA A 99 7.21 -7.65 -22.38
CA ALA A 99 7.02 -6.21 -22.19
C ALA A 99 6.35 -5.90 -20.84
N THR A 100 5.37 -6.69 -20.40
CA THR A 100 4.75 -6.57 -19.08
C THR A 100 5.76 -6.79 -17.96
N THR A 101 6.61 -7.80 -18.09
CA THR A 101 7.69 -8.09 -17.11
C THR A 101 8.68 -6.93 -17.05
N THR A 102 9.16 -6.46 -18.21
CA THR A 102 10.08 -5.32 -18.28
C THR A 102 9.46 -4.05 -17.68
N LEU A 103 8.17 -3.81 -17.92
CA LEU A 103 7.45 -2.67 -17.32
C LEU A 103 7.41 -2.75 -15.80
N LYS A 104 7.18 -3.96 -15.25
CA LYS A 104 7.20 -4.21 -13.81
C LYS A 104 8.59 -3.96 -13.21
N GLU A 105 9.63 -4.48 -13.86
CA GLU A 105 11.02 -4.25 -13.46
C GLU A 105 11.38 -2.75 -13.48
N SER A 106 10.93 -2.04 -14.51
CA SER A 106 11.13 -0.60 -14.67
C SER A 106 10.42 0.21 -13.58
N LEU A 107 9.19 -0.19 -13.20
CA LEU A 107 8.48 0.43 -12.08
C LEU A 107 9.26 0.28 -10.77
N ILE A 108 9.78 -0.91 -10.53
CA ILE A 108 10.58 -1.19 -9.34
C ILE A 108 11.86 -0.35 -9.32
N GLU A 109 12.57 -0.26 -10.46
CA GLU A 109 13.77 0.57 -10.57
C GLU A 109 13.44 2.06 -10.37
N ALA A 110 12.34 2.55 -10.95
CA ALA A 110 11.86 3.92 -10.75
C ALA A 110 11.57 4.22 -9.28
N ILE A 111 10.89 3.32 -8.58
CA ILE A 111 10.64 3.49 -7.14
C ILE A 111 11.95 3.58 -6.38
N LYS A 112 12.95 2.74 -6.71
CA LYS A 112 14.25 2.74 -6.05
C LYS A 112 15.04 4.03 -6.29
N GLU A 113 15.09 4.51 -7.54
CA GLU A 113 15.81 5.75 -7.89
C GLU A 113 15.13 7.00 -7.32
N LEU A 114 13.80 7.00 -7.26
CA LEU A 114 13.01 8.12 -6.76
C LEU A 114 12.77 8.07 -5.25
N HIS A 115 13.22 7.01 -4.60
CA HIS A 115 13.06 6.82 -3.17
C HIS A 115 14.29 7.39 -2.43
N PRO A 116 14.14 8.04 -1.26
CA PRO A 116 15.30 8.36 -0.42
C PRO A 116 16.13 7.09 -0.17
N GLU A 117 17.45 7.16 -0.37
CA GLU A 117 18.34 5.98 -0.34
C GLU A 117 18.30 5.22 0.97
N HIS A 118 17.95 5.91 2.05
CA HIS A 118 18.15 5.35 3.39
C HIS A 118 17.22 6.04 4.42
N VAL A 119 16.91 5.33 5.49
CA VAL A 119 16.02 5.77 6.56
C VAL A 119 16.38 7.15 7.14
N PHE A 120 17.67 7.48 7.20
CA PHE A 120 18.14 8.79 7.68
C PHE A 120 18.16 9.90 6.61
N ALA A 121 17.87 9.58 5.35
CA ALA A 121 17.63 10.59 4.33
C ALA A 121 16.30 11.32 4.55
N VAL A 122 15.36 10.72 5.28
CA VAL A 122 14.17 11.42 5.76
C VAL A 122 14.58 12.31 6.95
N PRO A 123 14.39 13.64 6.90
CA PRO A 123 14.72 14.53 8.02
C PRO A 123 14.03 14.10 9.31
N GLU A 124 14.75 14.18 10.43
CA GLU A 124 14.26 13.72 11.73
C GLU A 124 12.93 14.36 12.13
N GLU A 125 12.82 15.67 11.93
CA GLU A 125 11.60 16.43 12.24
C GLU A 125 10.40 15.91 11.45
N LYS A 126 10.58 15.66 10.15
CA LYS A 126 9.55 15.08 9.29
C LYS A 126 9.18 13.65 9.73
N SER A 127 10.18 12.83 10.02
CA SER A 127 9.95 11.47 10.50
C SER A 127 9.15 11.45 11.79
N LYS A 128 9.48 12.34 12.74
CA LYS A 128 8.77 12.49 14.01
C LYS A 128 7.35 13.00 13.82
N ALA A 129 7.14 14.04 13.00
CA ALA A 129 5.81 14.54 12.69
C ALA A 129 4.91 13.43 12.10
N CYS A 130 5.46 12.64 11.19
CA CYS A 130 4.74 11.50 10.63
C CYS A 130 4.45 10.42 11.68
N ALA A 131 5.39 10.14 12.58
CA ALA A 131 5.17 9.22 13.69
C ALA A 131 4.04 9.69 14.61
N ASP A 132 4.00 10.97 14.96
CA ASP A 132 2.91 11.55 15.76
C ASP A 132 1.55 11.44 15.06
N PHE A 133 1.52 11.66 13.73
CA PHE A 133 0.32 11.45 12.92
C PHE A 133 -0.15 9.99 12.94
N LEU A 134 0.76 9.03 12.79
CA LEU A 134 0.44 7.59 12.83
C LEU A 134 -0.03 7.16 14.23
N ASN A 135 0.61 7.69 15.27
CA ASN A 135 0.30 7.36 16.66
C ASN A 135 -1.11 7.80 17.08
N GLU A 136 -1.72 8.80 16.41
CA GLU A 136 -3.13 9.15 16.62
C GLU A 136 -4.07 7.94 16.41
N TYR A 137 -3.65 6.97 15.59
CA TYR A 137 -4.40 5.75 15.28
C TYR A 137 -3.88 4.56 16.09
N LEU A 138 -2.58 4.35 16.12
CA LEU A 138 -1.94 3.17 16.72
C LEU A 138 -2.08 3.11 18.24
N ALA A 139 -1.98 4.24 18.94
CA ALA A 139 -2.09 4.32 20.40
C ALA A 139 -3.47 3.93 20.96
N LYS A 140 -4.49 3.75 20.12
CA LYS A 140 -5.88 3.45 20.52
C LYS A 140 -6.48 2.26 19.77
N ASP A 141 -5.70 1.20 19.64
CA ASP A 141 -6.10 -0.06 19.00
C ASP A 141 -6.56 0.06 17.54
N GLY A 142 -6.23 1.19 16.89
CA GLY A 142 -6.45 1.36 15.46
C GLY A 142 -5.42 0.61 14.64
N ASN A 143 -5.72 0.40 13.38
CA ASN A 143 -4.84 -0.21 12.40
C ASN A 143 -4.49 0.80 11.31
N VAL A 144 -3.29 0.66 10.75
CA VAL A 144 -2.84 1.41 9.58
C VAL A 144 -2.77 0.47 8.39
N PHE A 145 -3.49 0.82 7.34
CA PHE A 145 -3.49 0.15 6.06
C PHE A 145 -2.83 1.03 5.03
N THR A 146 -2.05 0.46 4.13
CA THR A 146 -1.45 1.20 3.02
C THR A 146 -1.57 0.44 1.71
N THR A 147 -1.78 1.19 0.64
CA THR A 147 -1.70 0.71 -0.74
C THR A 147 -0.40 1.13 -1.41
N ASN A 148 0.47 1.85 -0.69
CA ASN A 148 1.75 2.32 -1.21
C ASN A 148 2.79 1.22 -1.21
N TYR A 149 3.62 1.22 -2.25
CA TYR A 149 4.70 0.24 -2.41
C TYR A 149 6.02 0.72 -1.80
N ASP A 150 6.15 2.04 -1.58
CA ASP A 150 7.38 2.67 -1.10
C ASP A 150 7.69 2.35 0.37
N LEU A 151 8.91 2.71 0.79
CA LEU A 151 9.41 2.41 2.13
C LEU A 151 9.19 3.53 3.16
N LEU A 152 8.54 4.64 2.80
CA LEU A 152 8.41 5.79 3.72
C LEU A 152 7.71 5.41 5.02
N LEU A 153 6.58 4.69 4.91
CA LEU A 153 5.88 4.20 6.11
C LEU A 153 6.79 3.29 6.94
N TYR A 154 7.43 2.30 6.31
CA TYR A 154 8.33 1.37 6.99
C TYR A 154 9.47 2.11 7.72
N TRP A 155 10.08 3.11 7.07
CA TRP A 155 11.18 3.88 7.65
C TRP A 155 10.77 4.75 8.83
N VAL A 156 9.56 5.36 8.78
CA VAL A 156 9.02 6.10 9.92
C VAL A 156 8.80 5.16 11.10
N LEU A 157 8.26 3.96 10.85
CA LEU A 157 8.02 2.95 11.89
C LEU A 157 9.32 2.42 12.51
N MET A 158 10.37 2.21 11.70
CA MET A 158 11.67 1.73 12.16
C MET A 158 12.45 2.76 12.97
N ARG A 159 12.25 4.05 12.70
CA ARG A 159 13.04 5.13 13.31
C ARG A 159 12.42 5.68 14.58
N ASN A 160 11.13 5.48 14.79
CA ASN A 160 10.39 6.08 15.89
C ASN A 160 9.81 5.00 16.82
N GLU A 161 9.76 5.30 18.11
CA GLU A 161 9.06 4.47 19.08
C GLU A 161 7.55 4.76 19.03
N LEU A 162 6.79 3.80 18.50
CA LEU A 162 5.34 3.87 18.41
C LEU A 162 4.73 2.68 19.17
N ASP A 163 3.54 2.88 19.72
CA ASP A 163 2.92 1.89 20.62
C ASP A 163 2.64 0.53 19.95
N ARG A 164 2.25 0.56 18.67
CA ARG A 164 1.84 -0.65 17.94
C ARG A 164 2.32 -0.58 16.49
N THR A 165 3.44 -1.25 16.19
CA THR A 165 4.06 -1.26 14.86
C THR A 165 4.18 -2.63 14.24
N GLY A 166 3.51 -3.63 14.83
CA GLY A 166 3.57 -5.00 14.33
C GLY A 166 3.02 -5.12 12.91
N ASP A 167 3.79 -5.69 12.01
CA ASP A 167 3.43 -5.96 10.62
C ASP A 167 3.21 -7.47 10.34
N GLY A 168 3.21 -8.28 11.41
CA GLY A 168 2.95 -9.71 11.36
C GLY A 168 4.18 -10.56 11.06
N PHE A 169 5.35 -9.95 10.78
CA PHE A 169 6.59 -10.67 10.53
C PHE A 169 7.33 -11.00 11.83
N GLY A 170 8.03 -12.11 11.82
CA GLY A 170 8.85 -12.56 12.93
C GLY A 170 9.94 -13.50 12.46
N ARG A 171 10.92 -13.73 13.34
CA ARG A 171 12.02 -14.68 13.15
C ARG A 171 11.82 -15.91 14.02
N GLU A 172 12.36 -17.02 13.59
CA GLU A 172 12.50 -18.23 14.37
C GLU A 172 13.99 -18.51 14.52
N ALA A 173 14.40 -18.93 15.72
CA ALA A 173 15.74 -19.46 15.87
C ALA A 173 15.79 -20.80 15.11
N GLU A 174 16.88 -21.06 14.39
CA GLU A 174 17.08 -22.36 13.78
C GLU A 174 17.12 -23.43 14.87
N GLU A 175 16.36 -24.53 14.65
CA GLU A 175 16.40 -25.68 15.53
C GLU A 175 17.76 -26.39 15.38
N THR A 176 18.55 -26.36 16.44
CA THR A 176 19.83 -27.09 16.50
C THR A 176 19.70 -28.21 17.52
N GLU A 177 20.30 -29.39 17.22
CA GLU A 177 20.34 -30.50 18.17
C GLU A 177 21.22 -30.20 19.39
N GLU A 178 22.14 -29.25 19.28
CA GLU A 178 23.03 -28.80 20.36
C GLU A 178 22.50 -27.48 20.97
N TRP A 179 22.65 -27.37 22.30
CA TRP A 179 22.33 -26.14 22.98
C TRP A 179 23.33 -25.03 22.59
N ILE A 180 22.82 -23.97 21.98
CA ILE A 180 23.62 -22.79 21.57
C ILE A 180 23.16 -21.61 22.43
N GLU A 181 24.14 -20.81 22.88
CA GLU A 181 23.83 -19.55 23.60
C GLU A 181 22.91 -18.67 22.77
N PRO A 182 21.93 -17.94 23.36
CA PRO A 182 20.99 -17.10 22.62
C PRO A 182 21.64 -16.08 21.69
N GLU A 183 22.87 -15.64 22.03
CA GLU A 183 23.63 -14.65 21.26
C GLU A 183 24.26 -15.24 19.99
N ASP A 184 24.51 -16.54 19.99
CA ASP A 184 25.17 -17.26 18.87
C ASP A 184 24.17 -17.99 17.97
N ARG A 185 22.84 -17.87 18.23
CA ARG A 185 21.81 -18.54 17.44
C ARG A 185 21.65 -17.90 16.08
N GLU A 186 21.65 -18.71 15.06
CA GLU A 186 21.23 -18.28 13.72
C GLU A 186 19.72 -18.09 13.69
N TRP A 187 19.29 -16.98 13.09
CA TRP A 187 17.90 -16.61 12.97
C TRP A 187 17.42 -16.74 11.53
N SER A 188 16.25 -17.30 11.35
CA SER A 188 15.61 -17.33 10.03
C SER A 188 15.42 -15.94 9.45
N GLU A 189 15.14 -15.86 8.15
CA GLU A 189 14.58 -14.66 7.56
C GLU A 189 13.28 -14.23 8.28
N LEU A 190 12.94 -12.95 8.20
CA LEU A 190 11.65 -12.46 8.68
C LEU A 190 10.52 -13.05 7.86
N ARG A 191 9.72 -13.92 8.47
CA ARG A 191 8.56 -14.59 7.83
C ARG A 191 7.26 -14.09 8.42
N TRP A 192 6.27 -13.93 7.56
CA TRP A 192 4.94 -13.55 7.99
C TRP A 192 4.17 -14.72 8.61
N GLY A 193 3.39 -14.44 9.64
CA GLY A 193 2.43 -15.37 10.26
C GLY A 193 2.60 -15.52 11.76
N LYS A 194 3.82 -15.59 12.25
CA LYS A 194 4.12 -15.77 13.68
C LYS A 194 3.53 -14.69 14.58
N ASN A 195 3.54 -13.44 14.10
CA ASN A 195 3.05 -12.26 14.81
C ASN A 195 1.77 -11.68 14.19
N SER A 196 1.05 -12.45 13.37
CA SER A 196 -0.15 -11.99 12.67
C SER A 196 -1.27 -11.53 13.61
N ASP A 197 -1.39 -12.13 14.80
CA ASP A 197 -2.41 -11.80 15.79
C ASP A 197 -2.20 -10.41 16.43
N THR A 198 -0.98 -9.92 16.45
CA THR A 198 -0.62 -8.59 16.97
C THR A 198 -0.39 -7.56 15.86
N GLN A 199 -0.65 -7.93 14.61
CA GLN A 199 -0.45 -7.07 13.46
C GLN A 199 -1.37 -5.85 13.50
N SER A 200 -0.78 -4.69 13.26
CA SER A 200 -1.47 -3.38 13.20
C SER A 200 -1.13 -2.58 11.95
N ILE A 201 -0.11 -2.99 11.21
CA ILE A 201 0.34 -2.38 9.95
C ILE A 201 0.10 -3.38 8.81
N PHE A 202 -0.61 -2.93 7.77
CA PHE A 202 -1.09 -3.80 6.69
C PHE A 202 -0.77 -3.20 5.32
N TYR A 203 0.08 -3.87 4.55
CA TYR A 203 0.42 -3.50 3.16
C TYR A 203 -0.51 -4.24 2.20
N ILE A 204 -1.69 -3.68 1.91
CA ILE A 204 -2.76 -4.36 1.17
C ILE A 204 -2.36 -4.70 -0.26
N HIS A 205 -1.54 -3.87 -0.89
CA HIS A 205 -1.03 -4.07 -2.25
C HIS A 205 0.40 -4.60 -2.28
N GLY A 206 0.94 -5.04 -1.13
CA GLY A 206 2.34 -5.39 -1.01
C GLY A 206 3.23 -4.18 -0.79
N ALA A 207 4.53 -4.37 -0.84
CA ALA A 207 5.53 -3.31 -0.69
C ALA A 207 6.90 -3.76 -1.22
N LEU A 208 7.79 -2.80 -1.47
CA LEU A 208 9.12 -3.00 -2.04
C LEU A 208 10.01 -3.97 -1.24
N HIS A 209 9.78 -4.09 0.07
CA HIS A 209 10.55 -4.94 0.97
C HIS A 209 9.88 -6.30 1.29
N LEU A 210 8.76 -6.63 0.64
CA LEU A 210 8.03 -7.88 0.85
C LEU A 210 8.17 -8.80 -0.35
N PHE A 211 8.47 -10.08 -0.12
CA PHE A 211 8.74 -11.08 -1.15
C PHE A 211 7.90 -12.32 -0.92
N ASP A 212 7.37 -12.90 -2.00
CA ASP A 212 6.70 -14.20 -1.99
C ASP A 212 7.67 -15.26 -2.49
N THR A 213 8.02 -16.19 -1.64
CA THR A 213 8.91 -17.33 -1.98
C THR A 213 8.13 -18.54 -2.52
N GLY A 214 6.79 -18.43 -2.65
CA GLY A 214 5.90 -19.52 -3.01
C GLY A 214 5.51 -20.45 -1.84
N ILE A 215 6.31 -20.43 -0.75
CA ILE A 215 6.04 -21.17 0.49
C ILE A 215 5.64 -20.18 1.58
N ASP A 216 6.44 -19.14 1.74
CA ASP A 216 6.27 -18.11 2.76
C ASP A 216 6.33 -16.71 2.14
N VAL A 217 5.79 -15.74 2.87
CA VAL A 217 6.04 -14.33 2.59
C VAL A 217 7.14 -13.84 3.53
N THR A 218 8.23 -13.35 2.95
CA THR A 218 9.40 -12.87 3.66
C THR A 218 9.53 -11.36 3.56
N LYS A 219 10.25 -10.75 4.50
CA LYS A 219 10.49 -9.32 4.54
C LYS A 219 11.99 -9.04 4.62
N GLU A 220 12.47 -8.17 3.72
CA GLU A 220 13.76 -7.53 3.91
C GLU A 220 13.68 -6.47 5.00
N GLU A 221 14.68 -6.43 5.85
CA GLU A 221 14.77 -5.43 6.90
C GLU A 221 15.93 -4.47 6.68
N TYR A 222 15.80 -3.30 7.26
CA TYR A 222 16.91 -2.38 7.41
C TYR A 222 17.81 -2.87 8.54
N THR A 223 19.09 -3.00 8.26
CA THR A 223 20.14 -3.21 9.28
C THR A 223 21.17 -2.10 9.19
N SER A 224 21.96 -1.92 10.25
CA SER A 224 23.07 -0.96 10.25
C SER A 224 24.19 -1.32 9.26
N GLU A 225 24.23 -2.56 8.80
CA GLU A 225 25.30 -3.11 7.95
C GLU A 225 24.92 -3.13 6.48
N HIS A 226 23.61 -3.11 6.15
CA HIS A 226 23.12 -3.24 4.78
C HIS A 226 22.03 -2.21 4.48
N VAL A 227 22.16 -1.57 3.32
CA VAL A 227 21.16 -0.67 2.79
C VAL A 227 19.99 -1.51 2.23
N LEU A 228 18.80 -1.34 2.78
CA LEU A 228 17.61 -2.12 2.41
C LEU A 228 17.35 -2.14 0.90
N LEU A 229 17.53 -1.01 0.21
CA LEU A 229 17.34 -0.92 -1.25
C LEU A 229 18.36 -1.75 -2.03
N GLU A 230 19.58 -1.90 -1.53
CA GLU A 230 20.59 -2.78 -2.14
C GLU A 230 20.21 -4.25 -2.01
N ASN A 231 19.68 -4.66 -0.84
CA ASN A 231 19.17 -6.01 -0.65
C ASN A 231 18.00 -6.32 -1.58
N VAL A 232 17.06 -5.38 -1.72
CA VAL A 232 15.95 -5.49 -2.68
C VAL A 232 16.49 -5.65 -4.10
N LYS A 233 17.49 -4.86 -4.50
CA LYS A 233 18.15 -4.98 -5.80
C LYS A 233 18.80 -6.35 -6.00
N ALA A 234 19.57 -6.83 -5.03
CA ALA A 234 20.22 -8.12 -5.10
C ALA A 234 19.21 -9.29 -5.25
N ARG A 235 18.03 -9.22 -4.59
CA ARG A 235 16.94 -10.17 -4.81
C ARG A 235 16.41 -10.11 -6.24
N MET A 236 16.18 -8.90 -6.76
CA MET A 236 15.68 -8.73 -8.13
C MET A 236 16.65 -9.26 -9.19
N GLU A 237 17.96 -9.10 -9.00
CA GLU A 237 18.99 -9.69 -9.85
C GLU A 237 18.91 -11.22 -9.88
N ARG A 238 18.46 -11.83 -8.78
CA ARG A 238 18.16 -13.27 -8.68
C ARG A 238 16.75 -13.63 -9.19
N LYS A 239 16.02 -12.67 -9.76
CA LYS A 239 14.63 -12.79 -10.26
C LYS A 239 13.60 -13.08 -9.15
N GLU A 240 13.90 -12.67 -7.94
CA GLU A 240 12.95 -12.61 -6.85
C GLU A 240 12.34 -11.20 -6.84
N TYR A 241 11.04 -11.10 -7.09
CA TYR A 241 10.39 -9.78 -7.22
C TYR A 241 9.57 -9.45 -5.98
N PRO A 242 9.56 -8.17 -5.55
CA PRO A 242 8.65 -7.74 -4.49
C PRO A 242 7.18 -8.01 -4.82
N ILE A 243 6.39 -8.18 -3.77
CA ILE A 243 4.95 -8.38 -3.92
C ILE A 243 4.31 -7.04 -4.29
N PHE A 244 3.69 -6.99 -5.47
CA PHE A 244 2.92 -5.84 -5.92
C PHE A 244 1.58 -6.25 -6.53
N VAL A 245 0.51 -5.52 -6.16
CA VAL A 245 -0.81 -5.63 -6.78
C VAL A 245 -0.99 -4.42 -7.70
N THR A 246 -0.33 -4.46 -8.86
CA THR A 246 -0.22 -3.31 -9.77
C THR A 246 -1.19 -3.37 -10.94
N ALA A 247 -1.52 -4.54 -11.45
CA ALA A 247 -2.26 -4.69 -12.69
C ALA A 247 -3.70 -5.12 -12.47
N GLY A 248 -4.56 -4.76 -13.42
CA GLY A 248 -5.92 -5.25 -13.53
C GLY A 248 -6.99 -4.34 -12.94
N ASN A 249 -8.24 -4.69 -13.25
CA ASN A 249 -9.41 -4.08 -12.64
C ASN A 249 -9.58 -4.53 -11.18
N GLY A 250 -10.60 -4.03 -10.48
CA GLY A 250 -10.82 -4.34 -9.07
C GLY A 250 -11.01 -5.84 -8.77
N GLU A 251 -11.55 -6.63 -9.70
CA GLU A 251 -11.72 -8.08 -9.53
C GLU A 251 -10.39 -8.81 -9.72
N GLU A 252 -9.60 -8.43 -10.70
CA GLU A 252 -8.26 -8.99 -10.96
C GLU A 252 -7.29 -8.68 -9.82
N LYS A 253 -7.28 -7.43 -9.33
CA LYS A 253 -6.52 -7.06 -8.13
C LYS A 253 -6.96 -7.88 -6.92
N LEU A 254 -8.25 -8.07 -6.71
CA LEU A 254 -8.77 -8.90 -5.63
C LEU A 254 -8.34 -10.37 -5.79
N SER A 255 -8.34 -10.89 -7.02
CA SER A 255 -7.85 -12.23 -7.31
C SER A 255 -6.37 -12.38 -6.92
N HIS A 256 -5.50 -11.44 -7.32
CA HIS A 256 -4.09 -11.44 -6.92
C HIS A 256 -3.93 -11.40 -5.39
N ILE A 257 -4.68 -10.52 -4.72
CA ILE A 257 -4.69 -10.43 -3.26
C ILE A 257 -5.07 -11.79 -2.64
N ARG A 258 -6.07 -12.47 -3.18
CA ARG A 258 -6.57 -13.75 -2.64
C ARG A 258 -5.64 -14.93 -2.85
N HIS A 259 -4.74 -14.87 -3.83
CA HIS A 259 -3.75 -15.92 -4.07
C HIS A 259 -2.50 -15.83 -3.16
N ASN A 260 -2.30 -14.69 -2.49
CA ASN A 260 -1.20 -14.51 -1.54
C ASN A 260 -1.75 -14.49 -0.10
N ARG A 261 -1.19 -15.30 0.80
CA ARG A 261 -1.67 -15.43 2.19
C ARG A 261 -1.61 -14.12 2.97
N TYR A 262 -0.51 -13.39 2.87
CA TYR A 262 -0.30 -12.11 3.54
C TYR A 262 -1.29 -11.05 3.05
N LEU A 263 -1.38 -10.87 1.74
CA LEU A 263 -2.30 -9.89 1.15
C LEU A 263 -3.75 -10.22 1.46
N SER A 264 -4.11 -11.53 1.42
CA SER A 264 -5.46 -11.97 1.77
C SER A 264 -5.81 -11.64 3.21
N HIS A 265 -4.87 -11.85 4.15
CA HIS A 265 -5.03 -11.45 5.54
C HIS A 265 -5.18 -9.92 5.68
N CYS A 266 -4.33 -9.13 5.04
CA CYS A 266 -4.44 -7.66 5.06
C CYS A 266 -5.80 -7.17 4.56
N TYR A 267 -6.31 -7.76 3.48
CA TYR A 267 -7.63 -7.45 2.93
C TYR A 267 -8.77 -7.86 3.87
N ASP A 268 -8.67 -9.02 4.50
CA ASP A 268 -9.69 -9.49 5.45
C ASP A 268 -9.71 -8.62 6.70
N MET A 269 -8.55 -8.19 7.19
CA MET A 269 -8.47 -7.24 8.30
C MET A 269 -9.14 -5.91 7.97
N LEU A 270 -8.90 -5.34 6.77
CA LEU A 270 -9.65 -4.15 6.32
C LEU A 270 -11.16 -4.41 6.21
N SER A 271 -11.54 -5.63 5.81
CA SER A 271 -12.95 -6.03 5.67
C SER A 271 -13.67 -6.24 7.02
N THR A 272 -12.94 -6.19 8.13
CA THR A 272 -13.46 -6.48 9.48
C THR A 272 -13.23 -5.35 10.48
N ILE A 273 -12.69 -4.22 10.08
CA ILE A 273 -12.55 -3.06 10.97
C ILE A 273 -13.88 -2.59 11.53
N GLU A 274 -13.81 -1.93 12.67
CA GLU A 274 -14.97 -1.30 13.31
C GLU A 274 -14.74 0.20 13.55
N GLY A 275 -15.74 0.89 14.07
CA GLY A 275 -15.58 2.30 14.41
C GLY A 275 -15.57 3.21 13.19
N SER A 276 -14.42 3.80 12.84
CA SER A 276 -14.30 4.74 11.73
C SER A 276 -12.98 4.54 10.99
N LEU A 277 -13.00 4.75 9.66
CA LEU A 277 -11.82 4.74 8.80
C LEU A 277 -11.53 6.17 8.31
N VAL A 278 -10.30 6.62 8.48
CA VAL A 278 -9.81 7.86 7.88
C VAL A 278 -8.94 7.48 6.69
N CYS A 279 -9.22 8.06 5.52
CA CYS A 279 -8.49 7.81 4.29
C CYS A 279 -7.70 9.08 3.93
N PHE A 280 -6.39 8.95 3.86
CA PHE A 280 -5.49 10.05 3.50
C PHE A 280 -4.66 9.71 2.28
N GLY A 281 -4.74 10.56 1.26
CA GLY A 281 -3.97 10.38 0.02
C GLY A 281 -4.44 9.22 -0.86
N PHE A 282 -5.62 8.63 -0.61
CA PHE A 282 -6.19 7.55 -1.40
C PHE A 282 -7.41 8.06 -2.19
N GLY A 283 -7.32 7.98 -3.51
CA GLY A 283 -8.28 8.62 -4.42
C GLY A 283 -9.49 7.77 -4.80
N PHE A 284 -9.55 6.49 -4.43
CA PHE A 284 -10.61 5.55 -4.84
C PHE A 284 -10.84 5.57 -6.37
N GLY A 285 -9.77 5.35 -7.12
CA GLY A 285 -9.80 5.30 -8.58
C GLY A 285 -10.69 4.16 -9.13
N PRO A 286 -10.92 4.12 -10.45
CA PRO A 286 -11.77 3.12 -11.07
C PRO A 286 -11.27 1.68 -10.88
N TYR A 287 -9.98 1.49 -10.62
CA TYR A 287 -9.34 0.19 -10.39
C TYR A 287 -9.26 -0.20 -8.90
N ASP A 288 -9.86 0.59 -8.00
CA ASP A 288 -9.80 0.37 -6.55
C ASP A 288 -11.13 -0.14 -5.97
N GLU A 289 -12.02 -0.67 -6.80
CA GLU A 289 -13.33 -1.18 -6.36
C GLU A 289 -13.23 -2.30 -5.32
N HIS A 290 -12.15 -3.07 -5.31
CA HIS A 290 -11.87 -4.08 -4.29
C HIS A 290 -11.73 -3.46 -2.90
N ILE A 291 -11.11 -2.27 -2.77
CA ILE A 291 -11.01 -1.54 -1.50
C ILE A 291 -12.38 -1.05 -1.03
N ILE A 292 -13.20 -0.50 -1.95
CA ILE A 292 -14.59 -0.15 -1.64
C ILE A 292 -15.37 -1.39 -1.19
N GLY A 293 -15.11 -2.53 -1.84
CA GLY A 293 -15.68 -3.83 -1.47
C GLY A 293 -15.32 -4.27 -0.05
N ALA A 294 -14.04 -4.13 0.36
CA ALA A 294 -13.58 -4.40 1.72
C ALA A 294 -14.25 -3.48 2.74
N ILE A 295 -14.26 -2.17 2.49
CA ILE A 295 -14.92 -1.18 3.34
C ILE A 295 -16.42 -1.53 3.50
N ASN A 296 -17.09 -1.88 2.41
CA ASN A 296 -18.51 -2.26 2.45
C ASN A 296 -18.76 -3.57 3.20
N LYS A 297 -17.82 -4.51 3.21
CA LYS A 297 -17.91 -5.72 4.05
C LYS A 297 -17.80 -5.33 5.53
N ALA A 298 -16.90 -4.42 5.89
CA ALA A 298 -16.72 -3.94 7.25
C ALA A 298 -17.99 -3.26 7.84
N THR A 299 -18.88 -2.71 6.99
CA THR A 299 -20.14 -2.09 7.44
C THR A 299 -21.20 -3.09 7.87
N LYS A 300 -21.01 -4.39 7.58
CA LYS A 300 -21.97 -5.42 8.03
C LYS A 300 -21.86 -5.61 9.54
N LYS A 301 -22.99 -5.58 10.21
CA LYS A 301 -23.05 -5.86 11.65
C LYS A 301 -22.57 -7.28 11.93
N ARG A 302 -21.64 -7.41 12.85
CA ARG A 302 -21.12 -8.67 13.37
C ARG A 302 -21.30 -8.68 14.89
N LYS A 303 -21.46 -9.84 15.45
CA LYS A 303 -21.60 -10.03 16.90
C LYS A 303 -20.40 -10.82 17.39
N ASP A 304 -19.71 -10.33 18.42
CA ASP A 304 -18.63 -11.07 19.06
C ASP A 304 -19.19 -12.17 20.00
N GLU A 305 -18.29 -12.95 20.57
CA GLU A 305 -18.62 -14.01 21.52
C GLU A 305 -19.31 -13.48 22.78
N ASN A 306 -19.05 -12.22 23.14
CA ASN A 306 -19.65 -11.52 24.29
C ASN A 306 -20.99 -10.86 23.96
N GLY A 307 -21.41 -10.93 22.70
CA GLY A 307 -22.67 -10.38 22.23
C GLY A 307 -22.64 -8.90 21.83
N ASN A 308 -21.46 -8.26 21.77
CA ASN A 308 -21.29 -6.89 21.33
C ASN A 308 -21.38 -6.77 19.80
N TRP A 309 -21.92 -5.65 19.33
CA TRP A 309 -22.04 -5.39 17.91
C TRP A 309 -20.82 -4.60 17.38
N HIS A 310 -20.20 -5.14 16.37
CA HIS A 310 -19.06 -4.56 15.68
C HIS A 310 -19.41 -4.23 14.24
N MET A 311 -19.07 -3.01 13.79
CA MET A 311 -19.23 -2.58 12.41
C MET A 311 -18.46 -1.28 12.15
N LEU A 312 -18.08 -1.05 10.92
CA LEU A 312 -17.61 0.26 10.45
C LEU A 312 -18.81 1.22 10.32
N ASN A 313 -18.78 2.32 11.06
CA ASN A 313 -19.88 3.28 11.12
C ASN A 313 -19.76 4.41 10.06
N SER A 314 -18.54 4.83 9.77
CA SER A 314 -18.29 5.97 8.88
C SER A 314 -16.88 5.95 8.33
N ILE A 315 -16.73 6.55 7.15
CA ILE A 315 -15.43 6.87 6.57
C ILE A 315 -15.25 8.39 6.48
N TYR A 316 -14.00 8.83 6.58
CA TYR A 316 -13.57 10.20 6.40
C TYR A 316 -12.53 10.24 5.30
N ILE A 317 -12.82 10.87 4.18
CA ILE A 317 -11.96 10.90 3.00
C ILE A 317 -11.35 12.28 2.85
N GLY A 318 -10.01 12.33 2.83
CA GLY A 318 -9.26 13.54 2.55
C GLY A 318 -9.31 13.90 1.08
N VAL A 319 -9.73 15.12 0.77
CA VAL A 319 -9.77 15.69 -0.59
C VAL A 319 -8.73 16.79 -0.69
N TYR A 320 -7.89 16.71 -1.72
CA TYR A 320 -6.81 17.69 -1.94
C TYR A 320 -7.20 18.76 -2.97
N SER A 321 -7.97 18.40 -3.99
CA SER A 321 -8.36 19.25 -5.10
C SER A 321 -9.87 19.23 -5.36
N GLU A 322 -10.35 20.21 -6.15
CA GLU A 322 -11.74 20.20 -6.61
C GLU A 322 -12.07 18.98 -7.49
N ASN A 323 -11.08 18.47 -8.23
CA ASN A 323 -11.27 17.26 -9.03
C ASN A 323 -11.47 16.04 -8.14
N ASP A 324 -10.69 15.90 -7.07
CA ASP A 324 -10.88 14.83 -6.08
C ASP A 324 -12.25 14.94 -5.44
N LEU A 325 -12.67 16.16 -5.06
CA LEU A 325 -13.99 16.40 -4.49
C LEU A 325 -15.11 15.92 -5.42
N LYS A 326 -15.07 16.32 -6.70
CA LYS A 326 -16.06 15.90 -7.70
C LYS A 326 -16.05 14.39 -7.91
N HIS A 327 -14.85 13.80 -7.96
CA HIS A 327 -14.70 12.36 -8.12
C HIS A 327 -15.33 11.60 -6.93
N ILE A 328 -14.97 11.95 -5.70
CA ILE A 328 -15.50 11.26 -4.51
C ILE A 328 -17.01 11.44 -4.40
N GLN A 329 -17.55 12.64 -4.70
CA GLN A 329 -18.99 12.86 -4.75
C GLN A 329 -19.71 11.97 -5.78
N SER A 330 -19.04 11.70 -6.92
CA SER A 330 -19.61 10.83 -7.97
C SER A 330 -19.73 9.36 -7.54
N ILE A 331 -18.84 8.89 -6.67
CA ILE A 331 -18.79 7.52 -6.18
C ILE A 331 -19.34 7.33 -4.76
N GLU A 332 -19.74 8.41 -4.09
CA GLU A 332 -20.21 8.36 -2.69
C GLU A 332 -21.28 7.29 -2.46
N LYS A 333 -22.17 7.11 -3.41
CA LYS A 333 -23.26 6.10 -3.35
C LYS A 333 -22.75 4.64 -3.38
N LYS A 334 -21.50 4.40 -3.78
CA LYS A 334 -20.90 3.06 -3.73
C LYS A 334 -20.59 2.60 -2.30
N PHE A 335 -20.47 3.53 -1.35
CA PHE A 335 -20.19 3.22 0.05
C PHE A 335 -21.48 2.94 0.84
N LYS A 336 -21.44 1.89 1.66
CA LYS A 336 -22.58 1.45 2.50
C LYS A 336 -22.55 2.04 3.93
N CYS A 337 -21.65 2.98 4.19
CA CYS A 337 -21.58 3.73 5.44
C CYS A 337 -21.59 5.24 5.17
N LYS A 338 -21.67 6.02 6.25
CA LYS A 338 -21.61 7.48 6.14
C LYS A 338 -20.24 7.92 5.62
N VAL A 339 -20.23 8.65 4.52
CA VAL A 339 -19.04 9.33 3.98
C VAL A 339 -18.99 10.75 4.54
N ASN A 340 -17.82 11.17 5.02
CA ASN A 340 -17.54 12.53 5.42
C ASN A 340 -16.26 12.98 4.70
N LEU A 341 -16.23 14.23 4.27
CA LEU A 341 -15.10 14.79 3.53
C LEU A 341 -14.35 15.79 4.38
N PHE A 342 -13.03 15.79 4.26
CA PHE A 342 -12.18 16.79 4.91
C PHE A 342 -11.11 17.30 3.95
N ASP A 343 -10.62 18.51 4.21
CA ASP A 343 -9.53 19.12 3.44
C ASP A 343 -8.20 18.45 3.83
N ALA A 344 -7.64 17.65 2.89
CA ALA A 344 -6.38 16.96 3.07
C ALA A 344 -5.19 17.92 3.33
N LYS A 345 -5.26 19.16 2.87
CA LYS A 345 -4.22 20.18 3.09
C LYS A 345 -4.09 20.60 4.56
N THR A 346 -5.09 20.28 5.38
CA THR A 346 -5.06 20.57 6.82
C THR A 346 -4.38 19.48 7.64
N VAL A 347 -3.93 18.40 6.99
CA VAL A 347 -3.18 17.30 7.65
C VAL A 347 -1.70 17.65 7.64
N LYS A 348 -1.11 17.70 8.81
CA LYS A 348 0.33 17.94 8.98
C LYS A 348 1.06 16.61 9.18
N VAL A 349 1.30 15.90 8.07
CA VAL A 349 1.95 14.57 8.15
C VAL A 349 3.45 14.70 8.33
N TRP A 350 4.06 15.67 7.64
CA TRP A 350 5.52 15.83 7.58
C TRP A 350 6.00 17.20 8.13
N GLU A 351 5.10 17.92 8.86
CA GLU A 351 5.35 19.26 9.39
C GLU A 351 5.31 19.28 10.94
#